data_8990c58dccc9a242ba270e7daef5bdd9
#
_entry.id   8990c58dccc9a242ba270e7daef5bdd9
#
_cell.length_a   1.000
_cell.length_b   1.000
_cell.length_c   1.000
_cell.angle_alpha   90.00
_cell.angle_beta   90.00
_cell.angle_gamma   90.00
#
_symmetry.space_group_name_H-M   'P 1'
#
loop_
_entity.id
_entity.type
_entity.pdbx_description
1 polymer ?
#
loop_
_entity_poly.entity_id
_entity_poly.type
_entity_poly.pdbx_seq_one_letter_code
_entity_poly.pdbx_strand_id
1 'polypeptide(L)'
;MDAVDLHFDGLAIEVKTSGVSQTWNQSGSSTPRFGIARQKRAWFAKTDDWVVYDEPKRSADVYVFCLHQSAPATNENVADPESWSFWVIATSTLDNELGDQSSVGISTLDQLAEPVDWSGIKAAVQRAARR
;
A
#
# COMPACT_ATOMS: atom_id res chain seq x y z
N MET A 1 12.21 -9.17 7.80
CA MET A 1 11.06 -8.31 7.44
C MET A 1 9.77 -9.11 7.53
N ASP A 2 8.79 -8.62 8.23
CA ASP A 2 7.52 -9.31 8.37
C ASP A 2 6.75 -9.31 7.04
N ALA A 3 5.95 -10.35 6.81
CA ALA A 3 5.13 -10.50 5.61
C ALA A 3 4.04 -9.42 5.50
N VAL A 4 3.62 -8.87 6.62
CA VAL A 4 2.62 -7.80 6.70
C VAL A 4 3.06 -6.76 7.72
N ASP A 5 2.63 -5.53 7.51
CA ASP A 5 3.05 -4.42 8.38
C ASP A 5 2.21 -4.31 9.66
N LEU A 6 0.91 -4.57 9.56
CA LEU A 6 -0.02 -4.38 10.65
C LEU A 6 -1.05 -5.51 10.70
N HIS A 7 -1.61 -5.68 11.91
CA HIS A 7 -2.82 -6.49 12.09
C HIS A 7 -3.90 -5.62 12.75
N PHE A 8 -5.12 -5.67 12.22
CA PHE A 8 -6.25 -4.91 12.74
C PHE A 8 -7.52 -5.74 12.59
N ASP A 9 -8.20 -6.02 13.71
CA ASP A 9 -9.41 -6.85 13.72
C ASP A 9 -9.24 -8.20 13.01
N GLY A 10 -8.07 -8.82 13.19
CA GLY A 10 -7.76 -10.09 12.55
C GLY A 10 -7.34 -9.98 11.09
N LEU A 11 -7.25 -8.76 10.54
CA LEU A 11 -6.83 -8.52 9.17
C LEU A 11 -5.34 -8.24 9.10
N ALA A 12 -4.68 -8.82 8.12
CA ALA A 12 -3.29 -8.49 7.80
C ALA A 12 -3.29 -7.32 6.80
N ILE A 13 -2.61 -6.23 7.17
CA ILE A 13 -2.58 -4.99 6.39
C ILE A 13 -1.17 -4.70 5.92
N GLU A 14 -1.01 -4.46 4.64
CA GLU A 14 0.25 -4.00 4.04
C GLU A 14 0.16 -2.50 3.77
N VAL A 15 1.13 -1.73 4.26
CA VAL A 15 1.19 -0.28 4.06
C VAL A 15 2.29 0.02 3.04
N LYS A 16 1.92 0.73 1.98
CA LYS A 16 2.86 1.16 0.94
C LYS A 16 2.88 2.68 0.90
N THR A 17 4.06 3.26 0.81
CA THR A 17 4.23 4.72 0.79
C THR A 17 4.98 5.17 -0.46
N SER A 18 4.63 6.37 -0.93
CA SER A 18 5.35 7.04 -2.01
C SER A 18 5.16 8.55 -1.85
N GLY A 19 5.92 9.34 -2.58
CA GLY A 19 5.82 10.79 -2.51
C GLY A 19 5.97 11.42 -3.87
N VAL A 20 5.36 12.60 -4.05
CA VAL A 20 5.48 13.38 -5.26
C VAL A 20 6.83 14.09 -5.37
N SER A 21 7.53 14.27 -4.23
CA SER A 21 8.85 14.87 -4.16
C SER A 21 9.85 13.87 -3.60
N GLN A 22 10.87 13.56 -4.40
CA GLN A 22 11.97 12.70 -3.97
C GLN A 22 13.27 13.50 -4.06
N THR A 23 13.95 13.63 -2.94
CA THR A 23 15.12 14.51 -2.82
C THR A 23 16.28 14.12 -3.75
N TRP A 24 16.38 12.87 -4.11
CA TRP A 24 17.44 12.40 -5.02
C TRP A 24 17.02 12.37 -6.48
N ASN A 25 15.80 12.70 -6.80
CA ASN A 25 15.31 12.65 -8.16
C ASN A 25 15.81 13.86 -8.92
N GLN A 26 16.78 13.63 -9.79
CA GLN A 26 17.46 14.67 -10.54
C GLN A 26 16.87 14.90 -11.91
N SER A 27 16.06 13.99 -12.41
CA SER A 27 15.67 13.98 -13.81
C SER A 27 14.23 14.42 -14.06
N GLY A 28 13.66 15.21 -13.17
CA GLY A 28 12.30 15.69 -13.34
C GLY A 28 11.27 14.66 -12.93
N SER A 29 10.09 14.75 -13.51
CA SER A 29 8.91 14.05 -13.01
C SER A 29 8.94 12.55 -13.23
N SER A 30 9.25 11.78 -12.20
CA SER A 30 8.82 10.39 -12.17
C SER A 30 7.46 10.33 -11.48
N THR A 31 6.50 9.69 -12.13
CA THR A 31 5.18 9.48 -11.54
C THR A 31 5.30 8.53 -10.34
N PRO A 32 4.76 8.88 -9.17
CA PRO A 32 4.80 7.98 -8.02
C PRO A 32 4.15 6.64 -8.33
N ARG A 33 4.80 5.57 -7.87
CA ARG A 33 4.28 4.21 -8.02
C ARG A 33 4.50 3.43 -6.73
N PHE A 34 3.70 2.38 -6.55
CA PHE A 34 3.79 1.51 -5.39
C PHE A 34 4.09 0.09 -5.83
N GLY A 35 4.95 -0.61 -5.08
CA GLY A 35 5.25 -2.00 -5.33
C GLY A 35 4.16 -2.91 -4.79
N ILE A 36 3.66 -3.81 -5.64
CA ILE A 36 2.62 -4.78 -5.26
C ILE A 36 2.94 -6.20 -5.75
N ALA A 37 4.21 -6.48 -5.99
CA ALA A 37 4.62 -7.79 -6.49
C ALA A 37 4.18 -8.91 -5.55
N ARG A 38 3.69 -10.00 -6.14
CA ARG A 38 3.41 -11.22 -5.39
C ARG A 38 4.71 -11.81 -4.87
N GLN A 39 4.68 -12.35 -3.67
CA GLN A 39 5.84 -12.93 -3.02
C GLN A 39 5.81 -14.44 -3.14
N LYS A 40 6.96 -15.03 -3.48
CA LYS A 40 7.11 -16.48 -3.53
C LYS A 40 7.29 -17.07 -2.14
N ARG A 41 7.88 -16.30 -1.24
CA ARG A 41 8.07 -16.67 0.15
C ARG A 41 7.94 -15.44 1.04
N ALA A 42 7.59 -15.66 2.30
CA ALA A 42 7.48 -14.60 3.28
C ALA A 42 7.95 -15.08 4.64
N TRP A 43 8.54 -14.16 5.39
CA TRP A 43 8.93 -14.41 6.77
C TRP A 43 7.86 -13.85 7.69
N PHE A 44 7.49 -14.64 8.69
CA PHE A 44 6.47 -14.27 9.67
C PHE A 44 7.10 -14.09 11.04
N ALA A 45 7.05 -12.87 11.57
CA ALA A 45 7.65 -12.53 12.85
C ALA A 45 7.06 -13.35 14.01
N LYS A 46 5.77 -13.63 13.96
CA LYS A 46 5.06 -14.34 15.02
C LYS A 46 5.62 -15.74 15.26
N THR A 47 6.06 -16.43 14.21
CA THR A 47 6.58 -17.77 14.29
C THR A 47 8.09 -17.85 14.03
N ASP A 48 8.69 -16.76 13.62
CA ASP A 48 10.10 -16.67 13.21
C ASP A 48 10.45 -17.66 12.12
N ASP A 49 9.51 -17.91 11.22
CA ASP A 49 9.68 -18.86 10.13
C ASP A 49 9.48 -18.24 8.77
N TRP A 50 10.18 -18.80 7.77
CA TRP A 50 9.91 -18.53 6.37
C TRP A 50 8.86 -19.50 5.86
N VAL A 51 7.85 -18.96 5.19
CA VAL A 51 6.84 -19.76 4.50
C VAL A 51 7.08 -19.61 3.00
N VAL A 52 7.22 -20.75 2.32
CA VAL A 52 7.34 -20.80 0.86
C VAL A 52 5.98 -21.17 0.30
N TYR A 53 5.47 -20.32 -0.60
CA TYR A 53 4.18 -20.56 -1.24
C TYR A 53 4.34 -21.43 -2.47
N ASP A 54 3.37 -22.29 -2.73
CA ASP A 54 3.32 -23.09 -3.96
C ASP A 54 3.30 -22.18 -5.19
N GLU A 55 2.54 -21.10 -5.09
CA GLU A 55 2.51 -20.03 -6.10
C GLU A 55 2.76 -18.69 -5.45
N PRO A 56 3.40 -17.73 -6.14
CA PRO A 56 3.55 -16.39 -5.60
C PRO A 56 2.21 -15.77 -5.23
N LYS A 57 2.15 -15.09 -4.09
CA LYS A 57 0.93 -14.43 -3.64
C LYS A 57 1.22 -13.17 -2.84
N ARG A 58 0.18 -12.37 -2.66
CA ARG A 58 0.17 -11.23 -1.75
C ARG A 58 -0.36 -11.70 -0.40
N SER A 59 0.46 -11.53 0.64
CA SER A 59 0.19 -12.12 1.96
C SER A 59 -0.83 -11.34 2.78
N ALA A 60 -0.99 -10.04 2.52
CA ALA A 60 -1.93 -9.21 3.25
C ALA A 60 -3.36 -9.40 2.74
N ASP A 61 -4.32 -9.09 3.60
CA ASP A 61 -5.75 -9.08 3.25
C ASP A 61 -6.15 -7.76 2.61
N VAL A 62 -5.52 -6.66 3.02
CA VAL A 62 -5.83 -5.30 2.59
C VAL A 62 -4.53 -4.53 2.39
N TYR A 63 -4.48 -3.71 1.34
CA TYR A 63 -3.39 -2.77 1.10
C TYR A 63 -3.86 -1.36 1.39
N VAL A 64 -3.02 -0.59 2.07
CA VAL A 64 -3.20 0.85 2.27
C VAL A 64 -2.07 1.56 1.54
N PHE A 65 -2.40 2.33 0.51
CA PHE A 65 -1.44 3.09 -0.28
C PHE A 65 -1.44 4.54 0.21
N CYS A 66 -0.28 5.03 0.61
CA CYS A 66 -0.12 6.36 1.21
C CYS A 66 0.74 7.22 0.29
N LEU A 67 0.17 8.30 -0.22
CA LEU A 67 0.87 9.25 -1.08
C LEU A 67 1.07 10.57 -0.37
N HIS A 68 2.34 10.99 -0.22
CA HIS A 68 2.66 12.31 0.28
C HIS A 68 2.53 13.33 -0.87
N GLN A 69 1.67 14.31 -0.69
CA GLN A 69 1.26 15.23 -1.77
C GLN A 69 2.10 16.51 -1.84
N SER A 70 2.79 16.88 -0.76
CA SER A 70 3.50 18.15 -0.71
C SER A 70 4.88 18.06 -1.32
N ALA A 71 5.23 19.02 -2.14
CA ALA A 71 6.55 19.18 -2.71
C ALA A 71 7.06 20.61 -2.48
N PRO A 72 8.29 20.80 -1.95
CA PRO A 72 9.20 19.75 -1.49
C PRO A 72 8.73 19.11 -0.19
N ALA A 73 9.17 17.87 0.04
CA ALA A 73 8.90 17.19 1.31
C ALA A 73 9.71 17.85 2.43
N THR A 74 9.05 18.17 3.53
CA THR A 74 9.69 18.74 4.72
C THR A 74 9.29 17.90 5.93
N ASN A 75 10.04 18.03 7.04
CA ASN A 75 9.67 17.31 8.26
C ASN A 75 8.26 17.68 8.74
N GLU A 76 7.88 18.94 8.57
CA GLU A 76 6.57 19.41 8.99
C GLU A 76 5.45 18.79 8.16
N ASN A 77 5.56 18.82 6.83
CA ASN A 77 4.48 18.31 5.99
C ASN A 77 4.44 16.79 5.91
N VAL A 78 5.57 16.11 6.07
CA VAL A 78 5.59 14.65 6.16
C VAL A 78 4.86 14.17 7.42
N ALA A 79 4.97 14.92 8.51
CA ALA A 79 4.28 14.60 9.76
C ALA A 79 2.81 15.01 9.78
N ASP A 80 2.37 15.84 8.82
CA ASP A 80 1.01 16.34 8.75
C ASP A 80 0.10 15.37 7.99
N PRO A 81 -0.90 14.74 8.64
CA PRO A 81 -1.80 13.81 7.95
C PRO A 81 -2.55 14.43 6.76
N GLU A 82 -2.78 15.74 6.78
CA GLU A 82 -3.48 16.44 5.69
C GLU A 82 -2.63 16.53 4.42
N SER A 83 -1.33 16.31 4.52
CA SER A 83 -0.42 16.27 3.36
C SER A 83 -0.46 14.93 2.62
N TRP A 84 -1.24 13.97 3.07
CA TRP A 84 -1.28 12.64 2.53
C TRP A 84 -2.65 12.30 1.95
N SER A 85 -2.63 11.52 0.88
CA SER A 85 -3.82 10.84 0.37
C SER A 85 -3.64 9.34 0.55
N PHE A 86 -4.76 8.65 0.79
CA PHE A 86 -4.74 7.22 1.09
C PHE A 86 -5.74 6.49 0.21
N TRP A 87 -5.33 5.34 -0.32
CA TRP A 87 -6.22 4.41 -1.02
C TRP A 87 -6.20 3.09 -0.27
N VAL A 88 -7.38 2.57 0.03
CA VAL A 88 -7.52 1.31 0.75
C VAL A 88 -8.18 0.30 -0.19
N ILE A 89 -7.46 -0.75 -0.53
CA ILE A 89 -7.89 -1.71 -1.55
C ILE A 89 -7.71 -3.13 -1.02
N ALA A 90 -8.78 -3.93 -1.12
CA ALA A 90 -8.70 -5.34 -0.76
C ALA A 90 -7.72 -6.06 -1.68
N THR A 91 -6.94 -6.97 -1.12
CA THR A 91 -5.98 -7.77 -1.90
C THR A 91 -6.67 -8.56 -3.00
N SER A 92 -7.89 -9.06 -2.73
CA SER A 92 -8.69 -9.74 -3.76
C SER A 92 -8.96 -8.85 -4.97
N THR A 93 -9.18 -7.56 -4.76
CA THR A 93 -9.37 -6.60 -5.86
C THR A 93 -8.08 -6.44 -6.66
N LEU A 94 -6.93 -6.32 -5.98
CA LEU A 94 -5.65 -6.25 -6.67
C LEU A 94 -5.40 -7.50 -7.50
N ASP A 95 -5.68 -8.67 -6.95
CA ASP A 95 -5.49 -9.93 -7.66
C ASP A 95 -6.39 -10.04 -8.89
N ASN A 96 -7.65 -9.64 -8.77
CA ASN A 96 -8.62 -9.73 -9.85
C ASN A 96 -8.37 -8.70 -10.96
N GLU A 97 -8.00 -7.48 -10.58
CA GLU A 97 -7.87 -6.37 -11.54
C GLU A 97 -6.45 -6.24 -12.10
N LEU A 98 -5.42 -6.56 -11.33
CA LEU A 98 -4.04 -6.34 -11.71
C LEU A 98 -3.23 -7.63 -11.87
N GLY A 99 -3.72 -8.75 -11.35
CA GLY A 99 -3.06 -10.05 -11.50
C GLY A 99 -1.62 -10.04 -10.98
N ASP A 100 -0.68 -10.40 -11.85
CA ASP A 100 0.74 -10.52 -11.52
C ASP A 100 1.51 -9.20 -11.63
N GLN A 101 0.83 -8.09 -11.84
CA GLN A 101 1.46 -6.79 -11.96
C GLN A 101 2.31 -6.49 -10.73
N SER A 102 3.53 -6.01 -10.92
CA SER A 102 4.48 -5.80 -9.83
C SER A 102 4.45 -4.40 -9.24
N SER A 103 3.82 -3.45 -9.91
CA SER A 103 3.67 -2.08 -9.41
C SER A 103 2.36 -1.48 -9.89
N VAL A 104 1.91 -0.42 -9.20
CA VAL A 104 0.68 0.27 -9.55
C VAL A 104 0.90 1.79 -9.43
N GLY A 105 0.36 2.52 -10.39
CA GLY A 105 0.37 3.98 -10.40
C GLY A 105 -0.89 4.57 -9.82
N ILE A 106 -0.88 5.90 -9.62
CA ILE A 106 -1.98 6.61 -8.98
C ILE A 106 -3.26 6.58 -9.81
N SER A 107 -3.15 6.72 -11.14
CA SER A 107 -4.34 6.70 -11.98
C SER A 107 -5.08 5.37 -11.91
N THR A 108 -4.35 4.27 -11.77
CA THR A 108 -4.96 2.96 -11.59
C THR A 108 -5.61 2.83 -10.22
N LEU A 109 -4.96 3.36 -9.16
CA LEU A 109 -5.56 3.37 -7.82
C LEU A 109 -6.89 4.14 -7.82
N ASP A 110 -6.94 5.28 -8.51
CA ASP A 110 -8.18 6.08 -8.62
C ASP A 110 -9.30 5.33 -9.33
N GLN A 111 -8.96 4.43 -10.26
CA GLN A 111 -9.94 3.58 -10.91
C GLN A 111 -10.48 2.47 -10.00
N LEU A 112 -9.66 2.02 -9.05
CA LEU A 112 -10.02 0.90 -8.17
C LEU A 112 -10.71 1.37 -6.89
N ALA A 113 -10.41 2.57 -6.41
CA ALA A 113 -10.97 3.10 -5.18
C ALA A 113 -10.89 4.62 -5.17
N GLU A 114 -11.75 5.26 -4.39
CA GLU A 114 -11.63 6.69 -4.14
C GLU A 114 -10.61 6.92 -3.03
N PRO A 115 -9.76 7.95 -3.15
CA PRO A 115 -8.85 8.29 -2.06
C PRO A 115 -9.63 8.75 -0.83
N VAL A 116 -9.09 8.47 0.34
CA VAL A 116 -9.63 8.91 1.62
C VAL A 116 -8.59 9.73 2.35
N ASP A 117 -9.03 10.54 3.30
CA ASP A 117 -8.13 11.26 4.18
C ASP A 117 -7.80 10.38 5.40
N TRP A 118 -6.96 10.93 6.28
CA TRP A 118 -6.54 10.24 7.49
C TRP A 118 -7.72 9.69 8.30
N SER A 119 -8.77 10.48 8.46
CA SER A 119 -9.92 10.10 9.29
C SER A 119 -10.78 9.01 8.64
N GLY A 120 -10.65 8.78 7.34
CA GLY A 120 -11.45 7.80 6.61
C GLY A 120 -10.80 6.42 6.50
N ILE A 121 -9.55 6.25 6.92
CA ILE A 121 -8.80 5.01 6.70
C ILE A 121 -9.47 3.83 7.41
N LYS A 122 -9.82 3.97 8.67
CA LYS A 122 -10.39 2.88 9.45
C LYS A 122 -11.66 2.32 8.82
N ALA A 123 -12.59 3.20 8.45
CA ALA A 123 -13.83 2.78 7.80
C ALA A 123 -13.57 2.14 6.44
N ALA A 124 -12.60 2.67 5.68
CA ALA A 124 -12.24 2.11 4.39
C ALA A 124 -11.65 0.69 4.53
N VAL A 125 -10.81 0.46 5.53
CA VAL A 125 -10.26 -0.88 5.82
C VAL A 125 -11.39 -1.85 6.16
N GLN A 126 -12.33 -1.43 6.99
CA GLN A 126 -13.46 -2.26 7.36
C GLN A 126 -14.34 -2.62 6.16
N ARG A 127 -14.55 -1.66 5.24
CA ARG A 127 -15.30 -1.93 4.00
C ARG A 127 -14.55 -2.89 3.09
N ALA A 128 -13.24 -2.70 2.93
CA ALA A 128 -12.42 -3.56 2.10
C ALA A 128 -12.42 -5.01 2.61
N ALA A 129 -12.44 -5.19 3.91
CA ALA A 129 -12.45 -6.51 4.54
C ALA A 129 -13.72 -7.32 4.26
N ARG A 130 -14.81 -6.66 3.88
CA ARG A 130 -16.09 -7.32 3.61
C ARG A 130 -16.22 -7.84 2.17
N ARG A 131 -15.23 -7.63 1.35
CA ARG A 131 -15.26 -8.04 -0.06
C ARG A 131 -14.68 -9.42 -0.29
#